data_906f24f7770e8ba827f502b7c1971f5f
#
_entry.id   906f24f7770e8ba827f502b7c1971f5f
#
_cell.length_a   1.000
_cell.length_b   1.000
_cell.length_c   1.000
_cell.angle_alpha   90.00
_cell.angle_beta   90.00
_cell.angle_gamma   90.00
#
_symmetry.space_group_name_H-M   'P 1'
#
loop_
_entity.id
_entity.type
_entity.pdbx_description
1 polymer ?
#
loop_
_entity_poly.entity_id
_entity_poly.type
_entity_poly.pdbx_seq_one_letter_code
_entity_poly.pdbx_strand_id
1 'polypeptide(L)'
;MSPSMRSSDPAKPEASLSETPGGAVEAAALLTAPGLWRRMACWLYEGMLMFAVVFVAGWLFSTLGQMRDAMDERRHLLQAFLFVVFGVYFVWFWIHGQTLAMKTWGIRIVDASGRPVTQRRALIRYLLGWIWFLPPLAAIAPFKLSGGESALLISGWVLIWALLSRFQPQHQFWHDAWAGTRLISSRPMSRR
;
A
#
# COMPACT_ATOMS: atom_id res chain seq x y z
N MET A 1 -50.21 23.67 -54.94
CA MET A 1 -49.21 22.59 -54.88
C MET A 1 -47.87 23.24 -54.69
N SER A 2 -47.38 23.34 -53.43
CA SER A 2 -46.09 23.91 -53.12
C SER A 2 -45.21 22.78 -52.56
N PRO A 3 -43.98 22.60 -53.05
CA PRO A 3 -43.04 21.61 -52.47
C PRO A 3 -42.35 22.18 -51.23
N SER A 4 -42.37 21.39 -50.21
CA SER A 4 -41.72 21.59 -48.95
C SER A 4 -40.19 21.64 -49.08
N MET A 5 -39.59 22.74 -48.67
CA MET A 5 -38.15 22.88 -48.50
C MET A 5 -37.71 22.07 -47.27
N ARG A 6 -36.91 21.04 -47.47
CA ARG A 6 -36.25 20.26 -46.43
C ARG A 6 -35.01 21.08 -45.96
N SER A 7 -35.10 21.61 -44.77
CA SER A 7 -33.96 22.25 -44.07
C SER A 7 -32.87 21.20 -43.80
N SER A 8 -31.73 21.38 -44.44
CA SER A 8 -30.51 20.67 -44.15
C SER A 8 -29.88 21.27 -42.89
N ASP A 9 -30.01 20.52 -41.78
CA ASP A 9 -29.32 20.83 -40.52
C ASP A 9 -27.82 20.70 -40.72
N PRO A 10 -26.99 21.73 -40.44
CA PRO A 10 -25.54 21.62 -40.54
C PRO A 10 -25.01 20.71 -39.42
N ALA A 11 -24.36 19.65 -39.82
CA ALA A 11 -23.63 18.74 -38.95
C ALA A 11 -22.78 19.52 -37.92
N LYS A 12 -23.15 19.35 -36.66
CA LYS A 12 -22.37 19.83 -35.52
C LYS A 12 -20.96 19.24 -35.64
N PRO A 13 -19.87 20.02 -35.65
CA PRO A 13 -18.53 19.48 -35.69
C PRO A 13 -18.31 18.74 -34.38
N GLU A 14 -18.05 17.44 -34.48
CA GLU A 14 -17.52 16.66 -33.36
C GLU A 14 -16.24 17.36 -32.92
N ALA A 15 -16.30 17.95 -31.74
CA ALA A 15 -15.14 18.51 -31.07
C ALA A 15 -14.19 17.35 -30.81
N SER A 16 -13.24 17.16 -31.71
CA SER A 16 -12.04 16.38 -31.43
C SER A 16 -11.43 16.96 -30.16
N LEU A 17 -11.55 16.25 -29.04
CA LEU A 17 -10.83 16.53 -27.81
C LEU A 17 -9.35 16.43 -28.17
N SER A 18 -8.77 17.53 -28.62
CA SER A 18 -7.33 17.69 -28.72
C SER A 18 -6.79 17.53 -27.31
N GLU A 19 -6.25 16.35 -27.02
CA GLU A 19 -5.48 16.12 -25.81
C GLU A 19 -4.36 17.15 -25.78
N THR A 20 -4.56 18.20 -25.00
CA THR A 20 -3.58 19.26 -24.83
C THR A 20 -2.32 18.58 -24.27
N PRO A 21 -1.14 18.76 -24.89
CA PRO A 21 0.11 18.15 -24.39
C PRO A 21 0.37 18.39 -22.90
N GLY A 22 -0.15 19.47 -22.35
CA GLY A 22 -0.14 19.77 -20.93
C GLY A 22 -0.92 18.78 -20.05
N GLY A 23 -2.06 18.28 -20.51
CA GLY A 23 -2.87 17.32 -19.75
C GLY A 23 -2.20 15.95 -19.62
N ALA A 24 -1.52 15.49 -20.67
CA ALA A 24 -0.77 14.23 -20.61
C ALA A 24 0.46 14.32 -19.69
N VAL A 25 1.17 15.46 -19.70
CA VAL A 25 2.30 15.71 -18.79
C VAL A 25 1.84 15.81 -17.34
N GLU A 26 0.69 16.45 -17.09
CA GLU A 26 0.13 16.57 -15.76
C GLU A 26 -0.39 15.21 -15.24
N ALA A 27 -1.05 14.42 -16.07
CA ALA A 27 -1.46 13.05 -15.75
C ALA A 27 -0.24 12.14 -15.47
N ALA A 28 0.83 12.24 -16.25
CA ALA A 28 2.07 11.52 -16.01
C ALA A 28 2.76 11.96 -14.71
N ALA A 29 2.74 13.26 -14.39
CA ALA A 29 3.28 13.79 -13.14
C ALA A 29 2.50 13.29 -11.90
N LEU A 30 1.19 13.12 -12.02
CA LEU A 30 0.35 12.55 -10.96
C LEU A 30 0.64 11.07 -10.69
N LEU A 31 1.22 10.34 -11.64
CA LEU A 31 1.58 8.93 -11.51
C LEU A 31 3.03 8.72 -11.03
N THR A 32 3.74 9.78 -10.66
CA THR A 32 5.13 9.66 -10.18
C THR A 32 5.18 8.97 -8.81
N ALA A 33 6.14 8.05 -8.67
CA ALA A 33 6.39 7.38 -7.40
C ALA A 33 6.88 8.39 -6.35
N PRO A 34 6.37 8.34 -5.11
CA PRO A 34 6.89 9.17 -4.04
C PRO A 34 8.34 8.80 -3.74
N GLY A 35 9.14 9.79 -3.35
CA GLY A 35 10.54 9.58 -2.98
C GLY A 35 10.70 8.49 -1.89
N LEU A 36 11.82 7.80 -1.90
CA LEU A 36 12.09 6.68 -0.98
C LEU A 36 11.93 7.11 0.48
N TRP A 37 12.44 8.28 0.86
CA TRP A 37 12.30 8.80 2.23
C TRP A 37 10.85 8.94 2.67
N ARG A 38 9.99 9.48 1.83
CA ARG A 38 8.55 9.60 2.14
C ARG A 38 7.88 8.25 2.32
N ARG A 39 8.26 7.27 1.50
CA ARG A 39 7.73 5.89 1.61
C ARG A 39 8.19 5.22 2.91
N MET A 40 9.47 5.40 3.28
CA MET A 40 10.02 4.85 4.54
C MET A 40 9.38 5.52 5.77
N ALA A 41 9.22 6.84 5.74
CA ALA A 41 8.54 7.57 6.82
C ALA A 41 7.06 7.16 6.95
N CYS A 42 6.36 6.99 5.83
CA CYS A 42 5.01 6.45 5.82
C CYS A 42 4.94 5.05 6.41
N TRP A 43 5.86 4.17 6.01
CA TRP A 43 5.95 2.80 6.53
C TRP A 43 6.23 2.77 8.04
N LEU A 44 7.16 3.60 8.52
CA LEU A 44 7.45 3.71 9.95
C LEU A 44 6.23 4.20 10.74
N TYR A 45 5.54 5.23 10.23
CA TYR A 45 4.33 5.74 10.85
C TYR A 45 3.21 4.69 10.88
N GLU A 46 3.04 3.91 9.80
CA GLU A 46 2.13 2.78 9.74
C GLU A 46 2.48 1.73 10.81
N GLY A 47 3.78 1.42 10.96
CA GLY A 47 4.28 0.52 12.00
C GLY A 47 3.93 0.97 13.41
N MET A 48 4.02 2.28 13.69
CA MET A 48 3.61 2.84 14.99
C MET A 48 2.09 2.68 15.22
N LEU A 49 1.28 2.92 14.20
CA LEU A 49 -0.17 2.70 14.28
C LEU A 49 -0.50 1.21 14.53
N MET A 50 0.17 0.33 13.81
CA MET A 50 -0.01 -1.12 13.97
C MET A 50 0.48 -1.60 15.33
N PHE A 51 1.54 -1.02 15.88
CA PHE A 51 1.96 -1.30 17.25
C PHE A 51 0.86 -0.99 18.27
N ALA A 52 0.18 0.17 18.12
CA ALA A 52 -0.95 0.50 18.98
C ALA A 52 -2.11 -0.50 18.83
N VAL A 53 -2.40 -0.95 17.61
CA VAL A 53 -3.42 -1.99 17.35
C VAL A 53 -3.03 -3.32 18.01
N VAL A 54 -1.76 -3.74 17.90
CA VAL A 54 -1.25 -4.96 18.54
C VAL A 54 -1.40 -4.87 20.06
N PHE A 55 -1.05 -3.72 20.64
CA PHE A 55 -1.14 -3.51 22.08
C PHE A 55 -2.58 -3.64 22.57
N VAL A 56 -3.52 -2.94 21.93
CA VAL A 56 -4.93 -2.98 22.31
C VAL A 56 -5.54 -4.36 22.06
N ALA A 57 -5.28 -4.96 20.91
CA ALA A 57 -5.78 -6.28 20.55
C ALA A 57 -5.19 -7.37 21.46
N GLY A 58 -3.92 -7.31 21.79
CA GLY A 58 -3.24 -8.23 22.72
C GLY A 58 -3.78 -8.09 24.13
N TRP A 59 -3.98 -6.87 24.62
CA TRP A 59 -4.59 -6.61 25.91
C TRP A 59 -6.03 -7.16 25.98
N LEU A 60 -6.85 -6.88 24.98
CA LEU A 60 -8.22 -7.36 24.89
C LEU A 60 -8.29 -8.89 24.85
N PHE A 61 -7.45 -9.50 24.02
CA PHE A 61 -7.36 -10.95 23.89
C PHE A 61 -6.94 -11.61 25.21
N SER A 62 -5.95 -11.04 25.92
CA SER A 62 -5.51 -11.52 27.23
C SER A 62 -6.60 -11.39 28.29
N THR A 63 -7.32 -10.26 28.30
CA THR A 63 -8.38 -9.98 29.30
C THR A 63 -9.60 -10.88 29.11
N LEU A 64 -10.07 -11.04 27.86
CA LEU A 64 -11.22 -11.88 27.53
C LEU A 64 -10.93 -13.36 27.69
N GLY A 65 -9.67 -13.75 27.48
CA GLY A 65 -9.25 -15.16 27.54
C GLY A 65 -9.04 -15.70 28.97
N GLN A 66 -9.11 -14.87 30.02
CA GLN A 66 -8.77 -15.24 31.41
C GLN A 66 -7.44 -16.00 31.53
N MET A 67 -6.43 -15.57 30.82
CA MET A 67 -5.23 -16.36 30.56
C MET A 67 -4.12 -16.04 31.54
N ARG A 68 -3.96 -16.83 32.56
CA ARG A 68 -2.74 -16.80 33.39
C ARG A 68 -1.72 -17.88 33.03
N ASP A 69 -2.11 -19.01 32.43
CA ASP A 69 -1.23 -20.17 32.31
C ASP A 69 -1.10 -20.83 30.91
N ALA A 70 -1.66 -20.27 29.87
CA ALA A 70 -1.68 -20.90 28.53
C ALA A 70 -0.97 -20.10 27.43
N MET A 71 0.14 -19.43 27.77
CA MET A 71 0.83 -18.52 26.83
C MET A 71 1.35 -19.21 25.57
N ASP A 72 1.77 -20.47 25.62
CA ASP A 72 2.39 -21.13 24.47
C ASP A 72 1.37 -21.68 23.46
N GLU A 73 0.32 -22.35 23.90
CA GLU A 73 -0.65 -22.94 22.96
C GLU A 73 -1.48 -21.89 22.23
N ARG A 74 -1.76 -20.76 22.87
CA ARG A 74 -2.59 -19.70 22.29
C ARG A 74 -1.81 -18.60 21.56
N ARG A 75 -0.49 -18.65 21.60
CA ARG A 75 0.37 -17.72 20.84
C ARG A 75 0.06 -17.76 19.33
N HIS A 76 -0.10 -18.94 18.78
CA HIS A 76 -0.45 -19.09 17.36
C HIS A 76 -1.86 -18.57 17.05
N LEU A 77 -2.79 -18.72 17.99
CA LEU A 77 -4.14 -18.18 17.86
C LEU A 77 -4.13 -16.65 17.87
N LEU A 78 -3.35 -16.03 18.77
CA LEU A 78 -3.16 -14.58 18.78
C LEU A 78 -2.49 -14.09 17.50
N GLN A 79 -1.47 -14.79 17.00
CA GLN A 79 -0.81 -14.45 15.74
C GLN A 79 -1.77 -14.53 14.56
N ALA A 80 -2.60 -15.59 14.48
CA ALA A 80 -3.62 -15.73 13.45
C ALA A 80 -4.68 -14.62 13.55
N PHE A 81 -5.11 -14.29 14.76
CA PHE A 81 -6.05 -13.20 15.01
C PHE A 81 -5.47 -11.85 14.53
N LEU A 82 -4.24 -11.52 14.90
CA LEU A 82 -3.57 -10.29 14.48
C LEU A 82 -3.36 -10.26 12.96
N PHE A 83 -3.01 -11.39 12.35
CA PHE A 83 -2.91 -11.51 10.90
C PHE A 83 -4.23 -11.14 10.21
N VAL A 84 -5.36 -11.64 10.72
CA VAL A 84 -6.68 -11.30 10.17
C VAL A 84 -7.02 -9.82 10.40
N VAL A 85 -6.78 -9.31 11.60
CA VAL A 85 -7.04 -7.89 11.94
C VAL A 85 -6.25 -6.95 11.01
N PHE A 86 -4.96 -7.23 10.80
CA PHE A 86 -4.15 -6.45 9.87
C PHE A 86 -4.62 -6.61 8.42
N GLY A 87 -5.01 -7.82 8.01
CA GLY A 87 -5.55 -8.06 6.68
C GLY A 87 -6.80 -7.23 6.43
N VAL A 88 -7.75 -7.23 7.36
CA VAL A 88 -8.96 -6.41 7.27
C VAL A 88 -8.61 -4.93 7.20
N TYR A 89 -7.73 -4.45 8.10
CA TYR A 89 -7.30 -3.05 8.12
C TYR A 89 -6.68 -2.64 6.78
N PHE A 90 -5.62 -3.33 6.33
CA PHE A 90 -4.90 -2.94 5.12
C PHE A 90 -5.75 -3.06 3.86
N VAL A 91 -6.47 -4.18 3.70
CA VAL A 91 -7.32 -4.38 2.52
C VAL A 91 -8.41 -3.33 2.47
N TRP A 92 -9.08 -3.04 3.59
CA TRP A 92 -10.10 -2.01 3.67
C TRP A 92 -9.57 -0.63 3.24
N PHE A 93 -8.45 -0.19 3.81
CA PHE A 93 -7.90 1.12 3.49
C PHE A 93 -7.34 1.21 2.07
N TRP A 94 -6.74 0.14 1.56
CA TRP A 94 -6.18 0.15 0.20
C TRP A 94 -7.24 0.17 -0.90
N ILE A 95 -8.39 -0.45 -0.72
CA ILE A 95 -9.51 -0.30 -1.67
C ILE A 95 -10.08 1.13 -1.68
N HIS A 96 -9.93 1.86 -0.56
CA HIS A 96 -10.26 3.28 -0.49
C HIS A 96 -9.09 4.20 -0.90
N GLY A 97 -7.98 3.61 -1.31
CA GLY A 97 -6.83 4.30 -1.93
C GLY A 97 -5.76 4.80 -0.96
N GLN A 98 -6.01 4.89 0.34
CA GLN A 98 -5.04 5.41 1.32
C GLN A 98 -5.29 4.86 2.72
N THR A 99 -4.20 4.49 3.43
CA THR A 99 -4.23 4.34 4.89
C THR A 99 -4.12 5.71 5.57
N LEU A 100 -4.25 5.74 6.88
CA LEU A 100 -4.07 6.97 7.65
C LEU A 100 -2.64 7.53 7.49
N ALA A 101 -1.63 6.66 7.59
CA ALA A 101 -0.25 7.02 7.33
C ALA A 101 -0.05 7.56 5.91
N MET A 102 -0.58 6.89 4.91
CA MET A 102 -0.50 7.33 3.51
C MET A 102 -1.13 8.71 3.30
N LYS A 103 -2.25 8.98 3.95
CA LYS A 103 -2.92 10.30 3.89
C LYS A 103 -2.03 11.40 4.48
N THR A 104 -1.40 11.14 5.61
CA THR A 104 -0.48 12.09 6.27
C THR A 104 0.72 12.41 5.37
N TRP A 105 1.31 11.40 4.73
CA TRP A 105 2.48 11.56 3.88
C TRP A 105 2.17 11.90 2.42
N GLY A 106 0.89 12.09 2.07
CA GLY A 106 0.45 12.42 0.72
C GLY A 106 0.82 11.32 -0.29
N ILE A 107 0.60 10.05 0.09
CA ILE A 107 0.82 8.87 -0.74
C ILE A 107 -0.54 8.25 -1.02
N ARG A 108 -0.74 7.73 -2.23
CA ARG A 108 -1.94 7.01 -2.62
C ARG A 108 -1.56 5.71 -3.31
N ILE A 109 -2.38 4.68 -3.12
CA ILE A 109 -2.24 3.42 -3.83
C ILE A 109 -3.26 3.36 -4.97
N VAL A 110 -2.78 2.92 -6.13
CA VAL A 110 -3.58 2.71 -7.34
C VAL A 110 -3.14 1.42 -8.04
N ASP A 111 -3.91 0.96 -9.00
CA ASP A 111 -3.49 -0.13 -9.87
C ASP A 111 -2.47 0.36 -10.93
N ALA A 112 -1.98 -0.56 -11.76
CA ALA A 112 -1.01 -0.24 -12.81
C ALA A 112 -1.52 0.81 -13.82
N SER A 113 -2.86 0.96 -13.96
CA SER A 113 -3.52 1.93 -14.84
C SER A 113 -3.92 3.24 -14.15
N GLY A 114 -3.59 3.42 -12.88
CA GLY A 114 -3.95 4.62 -12.09
C GLY A 114 -5.36 4.59 -11.48
N ARG A 115 -6.11 3.48 -11.63
CA ARG A 115 -7.45 3.31 -11.07
C ARG A 115 -7.41 2.84 -9.62
N PRO A 116 -8.51 2.95 -8.85
CA PRO A 116 -8.60 2.39 -7.50
C PRO A 116 -8.28 0.89 -7.48
N VAL A 117 -7.61 0.45 -6.43
CA VAL A 117 -7.22 -0.96 -6.26
C VAL A 117 -8.45 -1.81 -5.96
N THR A 118 -8.59 -2.93 -6.66
CA THR A 118 -9.64 -3.92 -6.37
C THR A 118 -9.33 -4.70 -5.11
N GLN A 119 -10.36 -5.21 -4.43
CA GLN A 119 -10.22 -6.02 -3.21
C GLN A 119 -9.27 -7.21 -3.41
N ARG A 120 -9.38 -7.91 -4.56
CA ARG A 120 -8.49 -9.03 -4.89
C ARG A 120 -7.01 -8.61 -4.93
N ARG A 121 -6.69 -7.50 -5.59
CA ARG A 121 -5.31 -6.99 -5.66
C ARG A 121 -4.81 -6.52 -4.30
N ALA A 122 -5.67 -5.87 -3.51
CA ALA A 122 -5.34 -5.47 -2.15
C ALA A 122 -5.00 -6.69 -1.27
N LEU A 123 -5.78 -7.77 -1.37
CA LEU A 123 -5.52 -9.01 -0.64
C LEU A 123 -4.21 -9.67 -1.09
N ILE A 124 -3.99 -9.79 -2.41
CA ILE A 124 -2.74 -10.33 -2.96
C ILE A 124 -1.54 -9.49 -2.46
N ARG A 125 -1.65 -8.16 -2.49
CA ARG A 125 -0.63 -7.26 -1.98
C ARG A 125 -0.32 -7.51 -0.50
N TYR A 126 -1.36 -7.70 0.31
CA TYR A 126 -1.22 -8.00 1.73
C TYR A 126 -0.45 -9.32 1.95
N LEU A 127 -0.86 -10.38 1.26
CA LEU A 127 -0.21 -11.69 1.35
C LEU A 127 1.24 -11.64 0.86
N LEU A 128 1.49 -10.99 -0.28
CA LEU A 128 2.84 -10.80 -0.81
C LEU A 128 3.73 -9.97 0.13
N GLY A 129 3.15 -8.98 0.83
CA GLY A 129 3.87 -8.20 1.84
C GLY A 129 4.43 -9.09 2.97
N TRP A 130 3.70 -10.11 3.38
CA TRP A 130 4.17 -11.05 4.41
C TRP A 130 5.33 -11.93 3.95
N ILE A 131 5.39 -12.31 2.68
CA ILE A 131 6.49 -13.13 2.12
C ILE A 131 7.84 -12.47 2.37
N TRP A 132 7.90 -11.13 2.37
CA TRP A 132 9.14 -10.40 2.61
C TRP A 132 9.61 -10.43 4.08
N PHE A 133 8.70 -10.64 5.00
CA PHE A 133 9.03 -10.78 6.43
C PHE A 133 9.40 -12.22 6.83
N LEU A 134 9.03 -13.21 6.00
CA LEU A 134 9.32 -14.61 6.29
C LEU A 134 10.83 -14.93 6.38
N PRO A 135 11.71 -14.46 5.46
CA PRO A 135 13.13 -14.77 5.54
C PRO A 135 13.81 -14.31 6.84
N PRO A 136 13.67 -13.04 7.30
CA PRO A 136 14.27 -12.63 8.56
C PRO A 136 13.63 -13.32 9.76
N LEU A 137 12.34 -13.59 9.75
CA LEU A 137 11.68 -14.33 10.83
C LEU A 137 12.16 -15.79 10.89
N ALA A 138 12.32 -16.44 9.75
CA ALA A 138 12.87 -17.80 9.68
C ALA A 138 14.35 -17.85 10.12
N ALA A 139 15.12 -16.79 9.86
CA ALA A 139 16.49 -16.69 10.33
C ALA A 139 16.58 -16.47 11.84
N ILE A 140 15.63 -15.77 12.46
CA ILE A 140 15.63 -15.51 13.91
C ILE A 140 15.24 -16.77 14.70
N ALA A 141 14.28 -17.55 14.20
CA ALA A 141 13.69 -18.67 14.94
C ALA A 141 14.69 -19.71 15.48
N PRO A 142 15.69 -20.21 14.71
CA PRO A 142 16.62 -21.23 15.18
C PRO A 142 17.72 -20.72 16.11
N PHE A 143 18.04 -19.41 16.05
CA PHE A 143 19.25 -18.87 16.72
C PHE A 143 18.99 -18.28 18.10
N LYS A 144 17.76 -18.24 18.58
CA LYS A 144 17.37 -17.65 19.89
C LYS A 144 18.00 -16.27 20.10
N LEU A 145 18.01 -15.44 19.08
CA LEU A 145 18.62 -14.12 19.10
C LEU A 145 18.00 -13.24 20.19
N SER A 146 18.82 -12.40 20.79
CA SER A 146 18.37 -11.35 21.70
C SER A 146 17.45 -10.35 20.96
N GLY A 147 16.68 -9.57 21.71
CA GLY A 147 15.84 -8.52 21.12
C GLY A 147 16.62 -7.51 20.27
N GLY A 148 17.84 -7.15 20.69
CA GLY A 148 18.72 -6.23 19.95
C GLY A 148 19.23 -6.84 18.65
N GLU A 149 19.69 -8.08 18.66
CA GLU A 149 20.16 -8.79 17.46
C GLU A 149 19.02 -9.00 16.45
N SER A 150 17.84 -9.36 16.94
CA SER A 150 16.63 -9.49 16.11
C SER A 150 16.27 -8.15 15.47
N ALA A 151 16.31 -7.05 16.21
CA ALA A 151 16.04 -5.71 15.69
C ALA A 151 17.07 -5.29 14.65
N LEU A 152 18.36 -5.57 14.85
CA LEU A 152 19.43 -5.31 13.88
C LEU A 152 19.21 -6.09 12.58
N LEU A 153 18.90 -7.39 12.68
CA LEU A 153 18.67 -8.26 11.53
C LEU A 153 17.46 -7.78 10.72
N ILE A 154 16.33 -7.48 11.38
CA ILE A 154 15.12 -6.97 10.72
C ILE A 154 15.40 -5.61 10.09
N SER A 155 16.07 -4.70 10.79
CA SER A 155 16.40 -3.37 10.27
C SER A 155 17.32 -3.45 9.05
N GLY A 156 18.35 -4.30 9.11
CA GLY A 156 19.25 -4.56 7.98
C GLY A 156 18.51 -5.12 6.78
N TRP A 157 17.62 -6.08 6.99
CA TRP A 157 16.77 -6.64 5.94
C TRP A 157 15.88 -5.58 5.30
N VAL A 158 15.21 -4.75 6.09
CA VAL A 158 14.36 -3.65 5.60
C VAL A 158 15.18 -2.65 4.79
N LEU A 159 16.39 -2.31 5.23
CA LEU A 159 17.30 -1.41 4.49
C LEU A 159 17.72 -2.00 3.15
N ILE A 160 18.15 -3.27 3.13
CA ILE A 160 18.51 -3.98 1.90
C ILE A 160 17.32 -3.94 0.93
N TRP A 161 16.15 -4.25 1.41
CA TRP A 161 14.95 -4.28 0.59
C TRP A 161 14.53 -2.88 0.09
N ALA A 162 14.64 -1.86 0.92
CA ALA A 162 14.42 -0.48 0.52
C ALA A 162 15.41 -0.05 -0.59
N LEU A 163 16.67 -0.45 -0.48
CA LEU A 163 17.68 -0.19 -1.50
C LEU A 163 17.39 -0.94 -2.81
N LEU A 164 16.98 -2.21 -2.73
CA LEU A 164 16.61 -3.01 -3.91
C LEU A 164 15.44 -2.38 -4.69
N SER A 165 14.56 -1.64 -4.03
CA SER A 165 13.48 -0.92 -4.72
C SER A 165 13.96 0.15 -5.70
N ARG A 166 15.22 0.60 -5.59
CA ARG A 166 15.84 1.57 -6.51
C ARG A 166 16.21 0.96 -7.85
N PHE A 167 16.47 -0.36 -7.89
CA PHE A 167 16.82 -1.07 -9.11
C PHE A 167 15.58 -1.43 -9.95
N GLN A 168 14.39 -1.24 -9.41
CA GLN A 168 13.16 -1.49 -10.16
C GLN A 168 12.86 -0.30 -11.09
N PRO A 169 12.54 -0.54 -12.39
CA PRO A 169 12.34 0.53 -13.39
C PRO A 169 11.31 1.59 -13.00
N GLN A 170 10.30 1.21 -12.21
CA GLN A 170 9.24 2.12 -11.74
C GLN A 170 9.49 2.65 -10.33
N HIS A 171 10.64 2.36 -9.72
CA HIS A 171 10.98 2.70 -8.34
C HIS A 171 9.92 2.26 -7.30
N GLN A 172 9.18 1.18 -7.60
CA GLN A 172 8.19 0.58 -6.70
C GLN A 172 8.82 -0.55 -5.88
N PHE A 173 8.17 -0.97 -4.81
CA PHE A 173 8.55 -2.20 -4.12
C PHE A 173 8.13 -3.41 -4.94
N TRP A 174 8.91 -4.48 -4.89
CA TRP A 174 8.66 -5.69 -5.67
C TRP A 174 7.29 -6.32 -5.42
N HIS A 175 6.85 -6.35 -4.16
CA HIS A 175 5.52 -6.88 -3.83
C HIS A 175 4.38 -6.02 -4.41
N ASP A 176 4.58 -4.71 -4.53
CA ASP A 176 3.63 -3.80 -5.15
C ASP A 176 3.51 -4.09 -6.64
N ALA A 177 4.65 -4.27 -7.31
CA ALA A 177 4.71 -4.59 -8.73
C ALA A 177 4.05 -5.95 -9.03
N TRP A 178 4.32 -6.97 -8.22
CA TRP A 178 3.71 -8.30 -8.37
C TRP A 178 2.21 -8.30 -8.10
N ALA A 179 1.72 -7.48 -7.18
CA ALA A 179 0.29 -7.30 -6.95
C ALA A 179 -0.41 -6.46 -8.05
N GLY A 180 0.35 -5.91 -9.01
CA GLY A 180 -0.18 -4.99 -10.02
C GLY A 180 -0.67 -3.68 -9.44
N THR A 181 -0.02 -3.22 -8.35
CA THR A 181 -0.32 -1.96 -7.67
C THR A 181 0.89 -1.03 -7.70
N ARG A 182 0.66 0.26 -7.54
CA ARG A 182 1.72 1.26 -7.41
C ARG A 182 1.38 2.34 -6.39
N LEU A 183 2.41 2.87 -5.77
CA LEU A 183 2.31 4.05 -4.91
C LEU A 183 2.55 5.29 -5.75
N ILE A 184 1.67 6.27 -5.64
CA ILE A 184 1.77 7.57 -6.30
C ILE A 184 1.74 8.70 -5.30
N SER A 185 2.28 9.87 -5.69
CA SER A 185 2.17 11.08 -4.89
C SER A 185 0.78 11.67 -5.05
N SER A 186 0.05 11.91 -3.95
CA SER A 186 -1.24 12.61 -3.95
C SER A 186 -1.09 14.13 -3.75
N ARG A 187 0.14 14.62 -3.53
CA ARG A 187 0.42 16.06 -3.48
C ARG A 187 0.96 16.50 -4.83
N PRO A 188 0.42 17.58 -5.43
CA PRO A 188 1.03 18.17 -6.61
C PRO A 188 2.48 18.55 -6.28
N MET A 189 3.39 18.28 -7.22
CA MET A 189 4.79 18.72 -7.07
C MET A 189 4.79 20.25 -7.08
N SER A 190 5.04 20.87 -5.93
CA SER A 190 5.38 22.28 -5.89
C SER A 190 6.63 22.47 -6.74
N ARG A 191 6.52 23.19 -7.86
CA ARG A 191 7.68 23.67 -8.62
C ARG A 191 8.44 24.62 -7.70
N ARG A 192 9.61 24.17 -7.25
CA ARG A 192 10.62 25.09 -6.70
C ARG A 192 11.50 25.56 -7.87
#